data_cb93937e0e5b32507b3e3d7415f01a17
#
_entry.id   cb93937e0e5b32507b3e3d7415f01a17
#
_cell.length_a   1.000
_cell.length_b   1.000
_cell.length_c   1.000
_cell.angle_alpha   90.00
_cell.angle_beta   90.00
_cell.angle_gamma   90.00
#
_symmetry.space_group_name_H-M   'P 1'
#
loop_
_entity.id
_entity.type
_entity.pdbx_description
1 polymer ?
#
loop_
_entity_poly.entity_id
_entity_poly.type
_entity_poly.pdbx_seq_one_letter_code
_entity_poly.pdbx_strand_id
1 'polypeptide(L)'
;PEIAKVITIQLSRDYNVHSEGNPIEALAWMHAGNIPDLIISDVNMPEMDGRTFLKQLKASSTFNFIPVIILSSLESSNDRIELLEAGASDFVLKPFNPQELKIRVRNLLR
;
A
#
# COMPACT_ATOMS: atom_id res chain seq x y z
N PRO A 1 12.82 3.87 -5.42
CA PRO A 1 12.12 4.86 -6.22
C PRO A 1 11.86 6.15 -5.45
N GLU A 2 11.73 7.23 -6.17
CA GLU A 2 11.54 8.54 -5.56
C GLU A 2 10.25 8.66 -4.76
N ILE A 3 9.19 7.99 -5.21
CA ILE A 3 7.91 8.00 -4.49
C ILE A 3 8.07 7.40 -3.10
N ALA A 4 8.79 6.29 -2.99
CA ALA A 4 9.03 5.66 -1.69
C ALA A 4 9.81 6.58 -0.76
N LYS A 5 10.77 7.33 -1.30
CA LYS A 5 11.53 8.29 -0.50
C LYS A 5 10.67 9.43 0.01
N VAL A 6 9.80 9.98 -0.84
CA VAL A 6 8.89 11.05 -0.45
C VAL A 6 7.96 10.58 0.67
N ILE A 7 7.38 9.40 0.50
CA ILE A 7 6.47 8.82 1.50
C ILE A 7 7.21 8.59 2.82
N THR A 8 8.42 8.04 2.76
CA THR A 8 9.23 7.79 3.94
C THR A 8 9.50 9.09 4.70
N ILE A 9 9.91 10.14 3.99
CA ILE A 9 10.17 11.43 4.62
C ILE A 9 8.92 11.99 5.29
N GLN A 10 7.78 11.92 4.61
CA GLN A 10 6.53 12.47 5.12
C GLN A 10 6.00 11.72 6.34
N LEU A 11 6.14 10.42 6.37
CA LEU A 11 5.54 9.59 7.41
C LEU A 11 6.47 9.25 8.57
N SER A 12 7.80 9.36 8.37
CA SER A 12 8.77 8.94 9.40
C SER A 12 8.72 9.76 10.68
N ARG A 13 8.12 10.94 10.64
CA ARG A 13 7.97 11.77 11.85
C ARG A 13 7.01 11.15 12.85
N ASP A 14 5.99 10.45 12.34
CA ASP A 14 4.89 9.95 13.16
C ASP A 14 4.84 8.43 13.21
N TYR A 15 5.52 7.75 12.29
CA TYR A 15 5.43 6.30 12.13
C TYR A 15 6.79 5.69 11.85
N ASN A 16 6.94 4.41 12.15
CA ASN A 16 8.09 3.63 11.74
C ASN A 16 7.83 3.12 10.33
N VAL A 17 8.60 3.60 9.37
CA VAL A 17 8.39 3.28 7.95
C VAL A 17 9.45 2.29 7.48
N HIS A 18 8.98 1.17 6.91
CA HIS A 18 9.84 0.19 6.26
C HIS A 18 9.50 0.15 4.78
N SER A 19 10.51 0.13 3.93
CA SER A 19 10.31 0.15 2.48
C SER A 19 10.99 -1.04 1.82
N GLU A 20 10.29 -1.67 0.86
CA GLU A 20 10.86 -2.73 0.04
C GLU A 20 10.73 -2.37 -1.43
N GLY A 21 11.63 -2.89 -2.25
CA GLY A 21 11.70 -2.55 -3.66
C GLY A 21 10.61 -3.17 -4.52
N ASN A 22 10.03 -4.29 -4.07
CA ASN A 22 8.97 -4.96 -4.80
C ASN A 22 8.12 -5.80 -3.84
N PRO A 23 6.93 -6.26 -4.29
CA PRO A 23 6.03 -7.01 -3.42
C PRO A 23 6.57 -8.36 -2.96
N ILE A 24 7.40 -9.01 -3.76
CA ILE A 24 7.98 -10.31 -3.37
C ILE A 24 8.88 -10.14 -2.16
N GLU A 25 9.73 -9.11 -2.18
CA GLU A 25 10.58 -8.80 -1.03
C GLU A 25 9.76 -8.35 0.18
N ALA A 26 8.68 -7.59 -0.05
CA ALA A 26 7.80 -7.18 1.03
C ALA A 26 7.14 -8.40 1.70
N LEU A 27 6.65 -9.35 0.91
CA LEU A 27 6.05 -10.56 1.46
C LEU A 27 7.07 -11.38 2.25
N ALA A 28 8.31 -11.48 1.74
CA ALA A 28 9.36 -12.18 2.45
C ALA A 28 9.66 -11.55 3.80
N TRP A 29 9.71 -10.21 3.84
CA TRP A 29 9.92 -9.47 5.08
C TRP A 29 8.80 -9.73 6.09
N MET A 30 7.55 -9.75 5.61
CA MET A 30 6.40 -10.02 6.46
C MET A 30 6.40 -11.45 6.97
N HIS A 31 6.72 -12.42 6.11
CA HIS A 31 6.81 -13.83 6.51
C HIS A 31 7.95 -14.10 7.50
N ALA A 32 8.94 -13.23 7.55
CA ALA A 32 10.01 -13.32 8.55
C ALA A 32 9.56 -12.92 9.95
N GLY A 33 8.31 -12.49 10.12
CA GLY A 33 7.73 -12.15 11.42
C GLY A 33 7.39 -10.69 11.58
N ASN A 34 7.48 -9.90 10.53
CA ASN A 34 7.23 -8.46 10.61
C ASN A 34 5.82 -8.16 10.12
N ILE A 35 4.92 -7.80 11.01
CA ILE A 35 3.52 -7.53 10.68
C ILE A 35 3.30 -6.02 10.72
N PRO A 36 3.14 -5.36 9.57
CA PRO A 36 2.87 -3.91 9.57
C PRO A 36 1.45 -3.61 9.99
N ASP A 37 1.23 -2.38 10.44
CA ASP A 37 -0.11 -1.91 10.79
C ASP A 37 -0.87 -1.39 9.58
N LEU A 38 -0.15 -1.06 8.52
CA LEU A 38 -0.71 -0.54 7.28
C LEU A 38 0.29 -0.72 6.15
N ILE A 39 -0.19 -0.99 4.96
CA ILE A 39 0.64 -1.15 3.77
C ILE A 39 0.26 -0.07 2.76
N ILE A 40 1.26 0.56 2.16
CA ILE A 40 1.09 1.48 1.03
C ILE A 40 1.78 0.84 -0.16
N SER A 41 1.05 0.61 -1.23
CA SER A 41 1.55 -0.11 -2.39
C SER A 41 1.20 0.62 -3.68
N ASP A 42 2.17 0.70 -4.59
CA ASP A 42 1.92 1.17 -5.95
C ASP A 42 1.21 0.06 -6.73
N VAL A 43 0.32 0.42 -7.63
CA VAL A 43 -0.35 -0.57 -8.48
C VAL A 43 0.58 -1.14 -9.55
N ASN A 44 1.53 -0.32 -10.01
CA ASN A 44 2.49 -0.74 -11.03
C ASN A 44 3.86 -0.96 -10.39
N MET A 45 4.21 -2.23 -10.16
CA MET A 45 5.47 -2.60 -9.54
C MET A 45 6.17 -3.70 -10.33
N PRO A 46 7.52 -3.77 -10.28
CA PRO A 46 8.23 -4.85 -10.94
C PRO A 46 7.89 -6.20 -10.30
N GLU A 47 7.91 -7.26 -11.12
CA GLU A 47 7.75 -8.66 -10.75
C GLU A 47 6.33 -9.06 -10.30
N MET A 48 5.62 -8.21 -9.59
CA MET A 48 4.25 -8.48 -9.18
C MET A 48 3.52 -7.14 -9.11
N ASP A 49 2.40 -7.01 -9.79
CA ASP A 49 1.64 -5.77 -9.74
C ASP A 49 0.85 -5.66 -8.43
N GLY A 50 0.36 -4.45 -8.15
CA GLY A 50 -0.35 -4.18 -6.91
C GLY A 50 -1.65 -4.95 -6.75
N ARG A 51 -2.32 -5.29 -7.86
CA ARG A 51 -3.56 -6.07 -7.79
C ARG A 51 -3.27 -7.49 -7.31
N THR A 52 -2.23 -8.12 -7.86
CA THR A 52 -1.83 -9.47 -7.46
C THR A 52 -1.37 -9.47 -6.00
N PHE A 53 -0.58 -8.49 -5.62
CA PHE A 53 -0.10 -8.34 -4.25
C PHE A 53 -1.28 -8.22 -3.28
N LEU A 54 -2.24 -7.36 -3.61
CA LEU A 54 -3.42 -7.15 -2.78
C LEU A 54 -4.24 -8.44 -2.63
N LYS A 55 -4.44 -9.18 -3.73
CA LYS A 55 -5.16 -10.44 -3.69
C LYS A 55 -4.45 -11.46 -2.81
N GLN A 56 -3.14 -11.54 -2.88
CA GLN A 56 -2.37 -12.45 -2.03
C GLN A 56 -2.48 -12.08 -0.56
N LEU A 57 -2.41 -10.79 -0.24
CA LEU A 57 -2.57 -10.33 1.14
C LEU A 57 -3.95 -10.68 1.68
N LYS A 58 -4.99 -10.44 0.90
CA LYS A 58 -6.37 -10.68 1.36
C LYS A 58 -6.72 -12.16 1.41
N ALA A 59 -6.00 -13.00 0.69
CA ALA A 59 -6.16 -14.45 0.77
C ALA A 59 -5.40 -15.05 1.95
N SER A 60 -4.51 -14.31 2.60
CA SER A 60 -3.71 -14.80 3.71
C SER A 60 -4.48 -14.67 5.03
N SER A 61 -4.56 -15.76 5.78
CA SER A 61 -5.18 -15.73 7.11
C SER A 61 -4.37 -14.89 8.10
N THR A 62 -3.07 -14.70 7.82
CA THR A 62 -2.20 -13.91 8.69
C THR A 62 -2.25 -12.43 8.37
N PHE A 63 -2.39 -12.06 7.09
CA PHE A 63 -2.24 -10.68 6.65
C PHE A 63 -3.53 -10.01 6.17
N ASN A 64 -4.64 -10.74 6.11
CA ASN A 64 -5.87 -10.20 5.49
C ASN A 64 -6.49 -9.02 6.25
N PHE A 65 -6.13 -8.83 7.50
CA PHE A 65 -6.67 -7.75 8.33
C PHE A 65 -5.90 -6.43 8.15
N ILE A 66 -4.73 -6.46 7.50
CA ILE A 66 -3.90 -5.26 7.37
C ILE A 66 -4.52 -4.33 6.33
N PRO A 67 -4.80 -3.05 6.68
CA PRO A 67 -5.32 -2.10 5.70
C PRO A 67 -4.27 -1.78 4.63
N VAL A 68 -4.72 -1.62 3.39
CA VAL A 68 -3.83 -1.37 2.25
C VAL A 68 -4.32 -0.13 1.51
N ILE A 69 -3.42 0.83 1.32
CA ILE A 69 -3.65 2.00 0.47
C ILE A 69 -2.93 1.75 -0.84
N ILE A 70 -3.63 1.88 -1.95
CA ILE A 70 -3.04 1.73 -3.29
C ILE A 70 -2.75 3.11 -3.87
N LEU A 71 -1.53 3.29 -4.37
CA LEU A 71 -1.14 4.48 -5.13
C LEU A 71 -1.32 4.16 -6.62
N SER A 72 -2.08 4.97 -7.33
CA SER A 72 -2.45 4.65 -8.70
C SER A 72 -2.60 5.89 -9.56
N SER A 73 -2.22 5.78 -10.83
CA SER A 73 -2.54 6.78 -11.84
C SER A 73 -3.81 6.43 -12.60
N LEU A 74 -4.52 5.37 -12.18
CA LEU A 74 -5.74 4.92 -12.83
C LEU A 74 -6.84 5.97 -12.65
N GLU A 75 -7.46 6.35 -13.77
CA GLU A 75 -8.54 7.34 -13.77
C GLU A 75 -9.90 6.71 -13.95
N SER A 76 -9.94 5.47 -14.45
CA SER A 76 -11.18 4.76 -14.70
C SER A 76 -11.86 4.36 -13.38
N SER A 77 -13.16 4.64 -13.29
CA SER A 77 -13.93 4.21 -12.11
C SER A 77 -14.03 2.69 -12.03
N ASN A 78 -13.98 1.99 -13.17
CA ASN A 78 -13.99 0.52 -13.16
C ASN A 78 -12.72 -0.04 -12.54
N ASP A 79 -11.56 0.57 -12.81
CA ASP A 79 -10.31 0.14 -12.20
C ASP A 79 -10.32 0.35 -10.69
N ARG A 80 -10.89 1.45 -10.24
CA ARG A 80 -11.00 1.72 -8.80
C ARG A 80 -11.94 0.72 -8.11
N ILE A 81 -13.06 0.41 -8.76
CA ILE A 81 -14.00 -0.58 -8.25
C ILE A 81 -13.31 -1.93 -8.13
N GLU A 82 -12.55 -2.33 -9.15
CA GLU A 82 -11.81 -3.60 -9.13
C GLU A 82 -10.86 -3.68 -7.94
N LEU A 83 -10.11 -2.60 -7.68
CA LEU A 83 -9.18 -2.57 -6.56
C LEU A 83 -9.92 -2.61 -5.22
N LEU A 84 -11.02 -1.90 -5.09
CA LEU A 84 -11.82 -1.93 -3.86
C LEU A 84 -12.41 -3.31 -3.62
N GLU A 85 -12.91 -3.96 -4.67
CA GLU A 85 -13.44 -5.32 -4.55
C GLU A 85 -12.33 -6.32 -4.18
N ALA A 86 -11.12 -6.08 -4.64
CA ALA A 86 -9.97 -6.93 -4.28
C ALA A 86 -9.54 -6.74 -2.83
N GLY A 87 -10.06 -5.72 -2.14
CA GLY A 87 -9.82 -5.53 -0.72
C GLY A 87 -8.99 -4.33 -0.34
N ALA A 88 -8.72 -3.40 -1.28
CA ALA A 88 -8.03 -2.17 -0.93
C ALA A 88 -8.87 -1.37 0.05
N SER A 89 -8.23 -0.86 1.10
CA SER A 89 -8.91 -0.03 2.10
C SER A 89 -9.14 1.38 1.59
N ASP A 90 -8.21 1.86 0.77
CA ASP A 90 -8.29 3.19 0.18
C ASP A 90 -7.33 3.24 -1.00
N PHE A 91 -7.42 4.30 -1.80
CA PHE A 91 -6.44 4.53 -2.85
C PHE A 91 -6.22 6.02 -3.01
N VAL A 92 -5.04 6.39 -3.53
CA VAL A 92 -4.65 7.77 -3.75
C VAL A 92 -4.16 7.89 -5.19
N LEU A 93 -4.70 8.86 -5.92
CA LEU A 93 -4.32 9.07 -7.31
C LEU A 93 -2.99 9.82 -7.40
N LYS A 94 -2.17 9.42 -8.35
CA LYS A 94 -0.92 10.12 -8.66
C LYS A 94 -1.19 11.21 -9.71
N PRO A 95 -0.52 12.35 -9.64
CA PRO A 95 0.40 12.76 -8.58
C PRO A 95 -0.38 13.06 -7.30
N PHE A 96 0.10 12.57 -6.16
CA PHE A 96 -0.63 12.73 -4.92
C PHE A 96 -0.09 13.88 -4.08
N ASN A 97 -0.96 14.42 -3.26
CA ASN A 97 -0.60 15.42 -2.25
C ASN A 97 -0.12 14.65 -1.00
N PRO A 98 1.14 14.84 -0.55
CA PRO A 98 1.62 14.13 0.63
C PRO A 98 0.76 14.36 1.87
N GLN A 99 0.14 15.52 2.01
CA GLN A 99 -0.74 15.82 3.12
C GLN A 99 -2.01 14.98 3.08
N GLU A 100 -2.57 14.76 1.88
CA GLU A 100 -3.72 13.90 1.71
C GLU A 100 -3.39 12.46 2.10
N LEU A 101 -2.24 11.95 1.65
CA LEU A 101 -1.82 10.62 2.00
C LEU A 101 -1.69 10.46 3.52
N LYS A 102 -1.10 11.44 4.17
CA LYS A 102 -0.91 11.44 5.61
C LYS A 102 -2.25 11.37 6.36
N ILE A 103 -3.24 12.10 5.88
CA ILE A 103 -4.57 12.08 6.47
C ILE A 103 -5.23 10.70 6.31
N ARG A 104 -5.12 10.09 5.14
CA ARG A 104 -5.70 8.78 4.89
C ARG A 104 -5.03 7.70 5.73
N VAL A 105 -3.71 7.76 5.89
CA VAL A 105 -2.98 6.85 6.77
C VAL A 105 -3.49 6.98 8.20
N ARG A 106 -3.58 8.20 8.68
CA ARG A 106 -4.07 8.46 10.05
C ARG A 106 -5.46 7.90 10.26
N ASN A 107 -6.36 8.09 9.30
CA ASN A 107 -7.73 7.62 9.43
C ASN A 107 -7.83 6.10 9.49
N LEU A 108 -6.98 5.40 8.77
CA LEU A 108 -6.97 3.93 8.77
C LEU A 108 -6.31 3.34 10.01
N LEU A 109 -5.41 4.07 10.65
CA LEU A 109 -4.69 3.60 11.84
C LEU A 109 -5.36 3.94 13.16
N ARG A 110 -6.51 4.58 13.11
CA ARG A 110 -7.25 4.91 14.34
C ARG A 110 -7.78 3.70 15.08
#